data_3e539a2fd50bc115b79ca2005d5ec66f
#
_entry.id   3e539a2fd50bc115b79ca2005d5ec66f
#
_cell.length_a   1.000
_cell.length_b   1.000
_cell.length_c   1.000
_cell.angle_alpha   90.00
_cell.angle_beta   90.00
_cell.angle_gamma   90.00
#
_symmetry.space_group_name_H-M   'P 1'
#
loop_
_entity.id
_entity.type
_entity.pdbx_description
1 polymer ?
#
loop_
_entity_poly.entity_id
_entity_poly.type
_entity_poly.pdbx_seq_one_letter_code
_entity_poly.pdbx_strand_id
1 'polypeptide(L)'
;GAGQHGVATATVCALMDMKCEIFMGATDVERQHTNVERMKMLGAKVNPVRTGNMTLSDACSEAIRDWCCHPQDTFYIVGSTMGPHPYPDIVAKMQSVISEELKWQLEEKIGRDYPDYLIACVGGGSNAAGTIYHYIDDDRVQIYLAEAAGHGIDTNYTAATMHCGTEGIIHGARTLVMQTEDGQIEEAFTISAGLDYPGIGPMHADLATRGRSHVLAIK
;
A
#
# COMPACT_ATOMS: atom_id res chain seq x y z
N GLY A 1 0.13 -9.34 3.81
CA GLY A 1 0.56 -8.52 2.67
C GLY A 1 1.07 -9.33 1.49
N ALA A 2 1.51 -8.67 0.43
CA ALA A 2 1.98 -9.31 -0.79
C ALA A 2 3.41 -9.89 -0.71
N GLY A 3 4.09 -9.79 0.44
CA GLY A 3 5.37 -10.43 0.70
C GLY A 3 6.43 -9.54 1.33
N GLN A 4 6.83 -8.43 0.71
CA GLN A 4 7.93 -7.59 1.21
C GLN A 4 7.63 -6.94 2.57
N HIS A 5 6.41 -6.50 2.82
CA HIS A 5 5.99 -5.96 4.12
C HIS A 5 6.08 -7.03 5.22
N GLY A 6 5.65 -8.27 4.93
CA GLY A 6 5.78 -9.40 5.83
C GLY A 6 7.23 -9.72 6.18
N VAL A 7 8.14 -9.71 5.20
CA VAL A 7 9.58 -9.93 5.44
C VAL A 7 10.16 -8.83 6.32
N ALA A 8 9.84 -7.57 6.06
CA ALA A 8 10.31 -6.43 6.88
C ALA A 8 9.81 -6.56 8.33
N THR A 9 8.52 -6.85 8.51
CA THR A 9 7.92 -7.06 9.83
C THR A 9 8.55 -8.23 10.56
N ALA A 10 8.70 -9.38 9.90
CA ALA A 10 9.34 -10.57 10.48
C ALA A 10 10.79 -10.29 10.89
N THR A 11 11.53 -9.49 10.10
CA THR A 11 12.92 -9.13 10.43
C THR A 11 13.00 -8.34 11.73
N VAL A 12 12.14 -7.32 11.89
CA VAL A 12 12.11 -6.51 13.13
C VAL A 12 11.62 -7.34 14.31
N CYS A 13 10.60 -8.17 14.13
CA CYS A 13 10.11 -9.06 15.20
C CYS A 13 11.19 -10.05 15.65
N ALA A 14 11.94 -10.63 14.71
CA ALA A 14 13.06 -11.52 15.05
C ALA A 14 14.16 -10.78 15.80
N LEU A 15 14.49 -9.55 15.38
CA LEU A 15 15.50 -8.72 16.06
C LEU A 15 15.11 -8.39 17.50
N MET A 16 13.81 -8.18 17.75
CA MET A 16 13.27 -7.75 19.04
C MET A 16 12.70 -8.91 19.87
N ASP A 17 12.92 -10.15 19.46
CA ASP A 17 12.38 -11.37 20.12
C ASP A 17 10.85 -11.32 20.31
N MET A 18 10.14 -10.84 19.28
CA MET A 18 8.68 -10.71 19.27
C MET A 18 8.04 -11.81 18.43
N LYS A 19 6.89 -12.31 18.86
CA LYS A 19 6.07 -13.19 18.02
C LYS A 19 5.55 -12.43 16.81
N CYS A 20 5.55 -13.08 15.64
CA CYS A 20 5.10 -12.51 14.40
C CYS A 20 4.15 -13.47 13.67
N GLU A 21 2.93 -13.00 13.40
CA GLU A 21 1.97 -13.69 12.53
C GLU A 21 1.67 -12.84 11.29
N ILE A 22 1.71 -13.48 10.13
CA ILE A 22 1.53 -12.81 8.84
C ILE A 22 0.38 -13.48 8.11
N PHE A 23 -0.65 -12.70 7.78
CA PHE A 23 -1.75 -13.13 6.93
C PHE A 23 -1.42 -12.77 5.48
N MET A 24 -1.55 -13.75 4.58
CA MET A 24 -1.20 -13.61 3.18
C MET A 24 -2.18 -14.39 2.32
N GLY A 25 -2.69 -13.80 1.25
CA GLY A 25 -3.59 -14.50 0.33
C GLY A 25 -2.93 -15.77 -0.21
N ALA A 26 -3.67 -16.86 -0.32
CA ALA A 26 -3.10 -18.13 -0.76
C ALA A 26 -2.48 -18.04 -2.17
N THR A 27 -3.07 -17.23 -3.07
CA THR A 27 -2.52 -16.91 -4.38
C THR A 27 -1.17 -16.21 -4.27
N ASP A 28 -1.03 -15.25 -3.35
CA ASP A 28 0.21 -14.51 -3.12
C ASP A 28 1.28 -15.37 -2.43
N VAL A 29 0.88 -16.33 -1.59
CA VAL A 29 1.82 -17.31 -1.00
C VAL A 29 2.57 -18.08 -2.08
N GLU A 30 1.88 -18.46 -3.15
CA GLU A 30 2.48 -19.15 -4.29
C GLU A 30 3.34 -18.19 -5.14
N ARG A 31 2.80 -17.02 -5.49
CA ARG A 31 3.48 -15.98 -6.30
C ARG A 31 4.76 -15.46 -5.62
N GLN A 32 4.77 -15.38 -4.30
CA GLN A 32 5.82 -14.79 -3.49
C GLN A 32 6.53 -15.82 -2.58
N HIS A 33 6.63 -17.05 -3.04
CA HIS A 33 7.19 -18.18 -2.28
C HIS A 33 8.56 -17.86 -1.63
N THR A 34 9.45 -17.19 -2.33
CA THR A 34 10.77 -16.80 -1.78
C THR A 34 10.64 -15.91 -0.54
N ASN A 35 9.68 -14.96 -0.53
CA ASN A 35 9.44 -14.13 0.64
C ASN A 35 8.79 -14.93 1.77
N VAL A 36 7.94 -15.89 1.46
CA VAL A 36 7.34 -16.80 2.46
C VAL A 36 8.43 -17.61 3.18
N GLU A 37 9.40 -18.15 2.46
CA GLU A 37 10.52 -18.88 3.05
C GLU A 37 11.40 -17.96 3.92
N ARG A 38 11.66 -16.71 3.49
CA ARG A 38 12.38 -15.73 4.33
C ARG A 38 11.63 -15.43 5.62
N MET A 39 10.33 -15.24 5.60
CA MET A 39 9.50 -15.01 6.79
C MET A 39 9.57 -16.19 7.75
N LYS A 40 9.49 -17.43 7.25
CA LYS A 40 9.62 -18.64 8.04
C LYS A 40 11.02 -18.78 8.68
N MET A 41 12.09 -18.49 7.93
CA MET A 41 13.47 -18.49 8.46
C MET A 41 13.65 -17.50 9.60
N LEU A 42 12.92 -16.37 9.56
CA LEU A 42 12.89 -15.35 10.60
C LEU A 42 11.98 -15.71 11.79
N GLY A 43 11.39 -16.90 11.79
CA GLY A 43 10.52 -17.39 12.86
C GLY A 43 9.08 -16.91 12.80
N ALA A 44 8.67 -16.22 11.75
CA ALA A 44 7.30 -15.78 11.59
C ALA A 44 6.37 -16.92 11.14
N LYS A 45 5.15 -16.93 11.68
CA LYS A 45 4.08 -17.82 11.24
C LYS A 45 3.36 -17.18 10.08
N VAL A 46 3.33 -17.84 8.93
CA VAL A 46 2.58 -17.40 7.75
C VAL A 46 1.25 -18.14 7.68
N ASN A 47 0.15 -17.40 7.71
CA ASN A 47 -1.22 -17.92 7.67
C ASN A 47 -1.80 -17.67 6.25
N PRO A 48 -1.91 -18.70 5.38
CA PRO A 48 -2.52 -18.54 4.07
C PRO A 48 -4.03 -18.30 4.19
N VAL A 49 -4.51 -17.18 3.66
CA VAL A 49 -5.94 -16.84 3.61
C VAL A 49 -6.55 -17.43 2.36
N ARG A 50 -7.59 -18.25 2.54
CA ARG A 50 -8.29 -19.03 1.48
C ARG A 50 -9.71 -18.57 1.25
N THR A 51 -10.14 -17.48 1.90
CA THR A 51 -11.46 -16.86 1.70
C THR A 51 -11.41 -15.85 0.58
N GLY A 52 -12.56 -15.52 0.00
CA GLY A 52 -12.67 -14.56 -1.09
C GLY A 52 -11.83 -14.96 -2.32
N ASN A 53 -11.14 -14.00 -2.90
CA ASN A 53 -10.26 -14.20 -4.06
C ASN A 53 -8.85 -14.66 -3.67
N MET A 54 -8.60 -14.86 -2.38
CA MET A 54 -7.31 -15.31 -1.83
C MET A 54 -6.15 -14.34 -2.15
N THR A 55 -6.44 -13.03 -2.20
CA THR A 55 -5.50 -11.97 -2.53
C THR A 55 -5.21 -11.05 -1.33
N LEU A 56 -4.51 -9.94 -1.58
CA LEU A 56 -4.11 -8.96 -0.56
C LEU A 56 -5.31 -8.40 0.23
N SER A 57 -6.43 -8.09 -0.44
CA SER A 57 -7.62 -7.52 0.21
C SER A 57 -8.18 -8.47 1.28
N ASP A 58 -8.30 -9.77 0.95
CA ASP A 58 -8.78 -10.79 1.88
C ASP A 58 -7.81 -11.00 3.04
N ALA A 59 -6.50 -10.96 2.76
CA ALA A 59 -5.47 -11.04 3.79
C ALA A 59 -5.54 -9.86 4.77
N CYS A 60 -5.79 -8.65 4.30
CA CYS A 60 -6.01 -7.48 5.15
C CYS A 60 -7.25 -7.63 6.03
N SER A 61 -8.36 -8.08 5.43
CA SER A 61 -9.62 -8.34 6.16
C SER A 61 -9.43 -9.37 7.28
N GLU A 62 -8.69 -10.44 7.00
CA GLU A 62 -8.42 -11.50 7.99
C GLU A 62 -7.50 -11.02 9.11
N ALA A 63 -6.44 -10.27 8.78
CA ALA A 63 -5.54 -9.69 9.78
C ALA A 63 -6.27 -8.71 10.70
N ILE A 64 -7.15 -7.86 10.17
CA ILE A 64 -7.97 -6.94 10.96
C ILE A 64 -8.93 -7.71 11.86
N ARG A 65 -9.55 -8.77 11.35
CA ARG A 65 -10.47 -9.63 12.12
C ARG A 65 -9.75 -10.30 13.27
N ASP A 66 -8.60 -10.90 13.04
CA ASP A 66 -7.76 -11.52 14.07
C ASP A 66 -7.34 -10.52 15.14
N TRP A 67 -6.85 -9.35 14.72
CA TRP A 67 -6.49 -8.28 15.64
C TRP A 67 -7.67 -7.80 16.51
N CYS A 68 -8.86 -7.63 15.92
CA CYS A 68 -10.06 -7.28 16.68
C CYS A 68 -10.46 -8.34 17.71
N CYS A 69 -10.11 -9.61 17.49
CA CYS A 69 -10.33 -10.69 18.45
C CYS A 69 -9.28 -10.71 19.58
N HIS A 70 -8.10 -10.14 19.34
CA HIS A 70 -6.95 -10.19 20.26
C HIS A 70 -6.37 -8.80 20.58
N PRO A 71 -7.20 -7.80 20.99
CA PRO A 71 -6.75 -6.41 21.12
C PRO A 71 -5.84 -6.17 22.33
N GLN A 72 -5.72 -7.13 23.26
CA GLN A 72 -4.98 -6.96 24.51
C GLN A 72 -3.48 -7.29 24.36
N ASP A 73 -3.12 -8.14 23.41
CA ASP A 73 -1.77 -8.72 23.28
C ASP A 73 -1.25 -8.69 21.85
N THR A 74 -2.03 -8.17 20.92
CA THR A 74 -1.68 -8.14 19.50
C THR A 74 -1.70 -6.70 18.97
N PHE A 75 -0.67 -6.33 18.22
CA PHE A 75 -0.58 -5.07 17.50
C PHE A 75 -0.58 -5.34 15.98
N TYR A 76 -1.52 -4.73 15.26
CA TYR A 76 -1.58 -4.85 13.82
C TYR A 76 -0.70 -3.79 13.15
N ILE A 77 0.36 -4.24 12.49
CA ILE A 77 1.24 -3.37 11.69
C ILE A 77 0.64 -3.23 10.30
N VAL A 78 -0.05 -2.11 10.05
CA VAL A 78 -0.64 -1.80 8.75
C VAL A 78 0.48 -1.56 7.73
N GLY A 79 0.41 -2.25 6.60
CA GLY A 79 1.45 -2.22 5.56
C GLY A 79 1.31 -1.12 4.52
N SER A 80 0.29 -0.26 4.63
CA SER A 80 0.04 0.80 3.66
C SER A 80 -0.65 2.00 4.30
N THR A 81 -0.82 3.09 3.54
CA THR A 81 -1.56 4.30 3.96
C THR A 81 -3.07 4.12 3.82
N MET A 82 -3.56 2.99 4.30
CA MET A 82 -4.96 2.56 4.26
C MET A 82 -5.53 2.45 5.68
N GLY A 83 -6.83 2.20 5.78
CA GLY A 83 -7.51 2.07 7.06
C GLY A 83 -8.00 3.42 7.59
N PRO A 84 -8.73 3.41 8.74
CA PRO A 84 -9.27 4.62 9.33
C PRO A 84 -8.16 5.50 9.93
N HIS A 85 -8.47 6.78 10.15
CA HIS A 85 -7.57 7.64 10.94
C HIS A 85 -7.31 7.02 12.33
N PRO A 86 -6.06 6.99 12.84
CA PRO A 86 -4.88 7.70 12.32
C PRO A 86 -3.90 6.85 11.50
N TYR A 87 -4.27 5.64 11.08
CA TYR A 87 -3.34 4.71 10.42
C TYR A 87 -2.67 5.27 9.16
N PRO A 88 -3.38 5.94 8.21
CA PRO A 88 -2.75 6.54 7.06
C PRO A 88 -1.65 7.55 7.43
N ASP A 89 -1.91 8.39 8.44
CA ASP A 89 -0.96 9.40 8.91
C ASP A 89 0.26 8.77 9.59
N ILE A 90 0.05 7.74 10.42
CA ILE A 90 1.13 7.00 11.08
C ILE A 90 2.06 6.40 10.02
N VAL A 91 1.49 5.70 9.04
CA VAL A 91 2.27 5.03 7.99
C VAL A 91 2.98 6.06 7.11
N ALA A 92 2.29 7.12 6.68
CA ALA A 92 2.90 8.19 5.88
C ALA A 92 4.08 8.82 6.60
N LYS A 93 3.93 9.14 7.88
CA LYS A 93 4.99 9.72 8.71
C LYS A 93 6.17 8.77 8.91
N MET A 94 5.94 7.48 9.14
CA MET A 94 7.04 6.51 9.29
C MET A 94 7.76 6.28 7.95
N GLN A 95 7.04 6.29 6.83
CA GLN A 95 7.63 6.17 5.49
C GLN A 95 8.31 7.46 5.01
N SER A 96 8.07 8.61 5.65
CA SER A 96 8.61 9.90 5.23
C SER A 96 10.14 10.00 5.31
N VAL A 97 10.79 9.04 5.96
CA VAL A 97 12.27 8.90 5.90
C VAL A 97 12.77 8.87 4.45
N ILE A 98 11.98 8.36 3.51
CA ILE A 98 12.32 8.35 2.08
C ILE A 98 12.51 9.78 1.57
N SER A 99 11.52 10.65 1.76
CA SER A 99 11.60 12.04 1.29
C SER A 99 12.52 12.91 2.14
N GLU A 100 12.76 12.57 3.40
CA GLU A 100 13.76 13.20 4.23
C GLU A 100 15.18 12.94 3.69
N GLU A 101 15.47 11.68 3.38
CA GLU A 101 16.75 11.30 2.79
C GLU A 101 16.93 11.87 1.37
N LEU A 102 15.87 11.96 0.58
CA LEU A 102 15.92 12.58 -0.74
C LEU A 102 16.44 14.02 -0.68
N LYS A 103 16.07 14.81 0.33
CA LYS A 103 16.52 16.21 0.45
C LYS A 103 18.03 16.32 0.49
N TRP A 104 18.68 15.64 1.43
CA TRP A 104 20.14 15.74 1.54
C TRP A 104 20.88 15.04 0.40
N GLN A 105 20.32 13.93 -0.14
CA GLN A 105 20.92 13.25 -1.29
C GLN A 105 20.86 14.12 -2.57
N LEU A 106 19.77 14.83 -2.78
CA LEU A 106 19.65 15.76 -3.90
C LEU A 106 20.56 16.96 -3.74
N GLU A 107 20.64 17.53 -2.51
CA GLU A 107 21.56 18.63 -2.23
C GLU A 107 23.01 18.22 -2.55
N GLU A 108 23.43 17.02 -2.14
CA GLU A 108 24.77 16.48 -2.42
C GLU A 108 25.01 16.29 -3.92
N LYS A 109 24.00 15.80 -4.66
CA LYS A 109 24.18 15.39 -6.06
C LYS A 109 23.98 16.52 -7.07
N ILE A 110 23.04 17.41 -6.82
CA ILE A 110 22.60 18.43 -7.78
C ILE A 110 22.57 19.86 -7.22
N GLY A 111 22.96 20.06 -5.94
CA GLY A 111 23.04 21.38 -5.30
C GLY A 111 21.68 22.01 -4.96
N ARG A 112 20.64 21.21 -4.81
CA ARG A 112 19.30 21.63 -4.34
C ARG A 112 18.58 20.48 -3.67
N ASP A 113 17.76 20.75 -2.67
CA ASP A 113 17.07 19.79 -1.82
C ASP A 113 15.72 19.31 -2.38
N TYR A 114 15.38 19.66 -3.62
CA TYR A 114 14.14 19.30 -4.28
C TYR A 114 14.34 18.88 -5.75
N PRO A 115 13.57 17.92 -6.28
CA PRO A 115 13.54 17.59 -7.69
C PRO A 115 12.47 18.42 -8.44
N ASP A 116 12.52 18.46 -9.76
CA ASP A 116 11.44 19.04 -10.57
C ASP A 116 10.22 18.13 -10.60
N TYR A 117 10.46 16.79 -10.62
CA TYR A 117 9.43 15.77 -10.71
C TYR A 117 9.65 14.68 -9.69
N LEU A 118 8.59 14.27 -8.97
CA LEU A 118 8.53 13.05 -8.19
C LEU A 118 7.55 12.09 -8.85
N ILE A 119 8.04 10.90 -9.19
CA ILE A 119 7.22 9.84 -9.79
C ILE A 119 7.28 8.63 -8.87
N ALA A 120 6.12 8.18 -8.39
CA ALA A 120 6.03 7.00 -7.53
C ALA A 120 4.91 6.07 -8.02
N CYS A 121 5.14 4.77 -7.96
CA CYS A 121 4.07 3.80 -8.14
C CYS A 121 3.12 3.84 -6.94
N VAL A 122 1.85 3.59 -7.19
CA VAL A 122 0.81 3.62 -6.15
C VAL A 122 -0.16 2.45 -6.27
N GLY A 123 -0.25 1.68 -5.19
CA GLY A 123 -1.33 0.74 -4.91
C GLY A 123 -2.06 1.25 -3.68
N GLY A 124 -1.87 0.65 -2.49
CA GLY A 124 -2.37 1.24 -1.23
C GLY A 124 -1.70 2.57 -0.85
N GLY A 125 -0.48 2.84 -1.32
CA GLY A 125 0.11 4.17 -1.37
C GLY A 125 1.22 4.48 -0.35
N SER A 126 1.73 3.52 0.45
CA SER A 126 2.75 3.83 1.47
C SER A 126 4.07 4.32 0.87
N ASN A 127 4.56 3.67 -0.20
CA ASN A 127 5.75 4.09 -0.92
C ASN A 127 5.60 5.51 -1.49
N ALA A 128 4.47 5.78 -2.14
CA ALA A 128 4.19 7.10 -2.70
C ALA A 128 4.11 8.17 -1.59
N ALA A 129 3.39 7.87 -0.48
CA ALA A 129 3.30 8.77 0.67
C ALA A 129 4.68 9.12 1.22
N GLY A 130 5.55 8.13 1.46
CA GLY A 130 6.90 8.37 1.94
C GLY A 130 7.75 9.22 0.99
N THR A 131 7.60 8.98 -0.31
CA THR A 131 8.35 9.71 -1.34
C THR A 131 7.95 11.19 -1.42
N ILE A 132 6.65 11.49 -1.29
CA ILE A 132 6.13 12.85 -1.48
C ILE A 132 5.97 13.66 -0.18
N TYR A 133 6.06 13.03 0.98
CA TYR A 133 5.65 13.60 2.27
C TYR A 133 6.16 15.02 2.52
N HIS A 134 7.46 15.26 2.35
CA HIS A 134 8.07 16.57 2.57
C HIS A 134 7.99 17.53 1.37
N TYR A 135 7.33 17.10 0.30
CA TYR A 135 7.16 17.88 -0.93
C TYR A 135 5.70 18.18 -1.25
N ILE A 136 4.75 17.77 -0.39
CA ILE A 136 3.31 17.94 -0.63
C ILE A 136 2.96 19.43 -0.79
N ASP A 137 3.55 20.30 0.03
CA ASP A 137 3.27 21.72 0.03
C ASP A 137 4.32 22.54 -0.76
N ASP A 138 5.21 21.87 -1.50
CA ASP A 138 6.24 22.53 -2.32
C ASP A 138 5.80 22.60 -3.79
N ASP A 139 5.30 23.76 -4.20
CA ASP A 139 4.78 23.99 -5.57
C ASP A 139 5.87 23.88 -6.66
N ARG A 140 7.14 23.88 -6.30
CA ARG A 140 8.26 23.68 -7.24
C ARG A 140 8.33 22.25 -7.76
N VAL A 141 7.75 21.31 -7.01
CA VAL A 141 7.83 19.88 -7.28
C VAL A 141 6.52 19.38 -7.90
N GLN A 142 6.60 18.82 -9.10
CA GLN A 142 5.48 18.15 -9.74
C GLN A 142 5.38 16.70 -9.27
N ILE A 143 4.21 16.28 -8.81
CA ILE A 143 3.98 14.92 -8.25
C ILE A 143 3.17 14.09 -9.25
N TYR A 144 3.70 12.92 -9.60
CA TYR A 144 3.07 11.94 -10.46
C TYR A 144 2.91 10.61 -9.72
N LEU A 145 1.69 10.09 -9.67
CA LEU A 145 1.33 8.80 -9.08
C LEU A 145 0.98 7.82 -10.20
N ALA A 146 1.77 6.77 -10.33
CA ALA A 146 1.62 5.76 -11.39
C ALA A 146 0.87 4.54 -10.86
N GLU A 147 -0.34 4.31 -11.35
CA GLU A 147 -1.15 3.13 -11.08
C GLU A 147 -0.91 2.03 -12.11
N ALA A 148 -1.06 0.77 -11.69
CA ALA A 148 -1.00 -0.37 -12.59
C ALA A 148 -2.32 -0.53 -13.35
N ALA A 149 -2.33 -0.22 -14.64
CA ALA A 149 -3.53 -0.31 -15.48
C ALA A 149 -3.82 -1.73 -16.01
N GLY A 150 -2.95 -2.72 -15.74
CA GLY A 150 -3.17 -4.08 -16.20
C GLY A 150 -3.34 -4.17 -17.71
N HIS A 151 -4.52 -4.61 -18.17
CA HIS A 151 -4.87 -4.63 -19.59
C HIS A 151 -5.43 -3.30 -20.11
N GLY A 152 -5.68 -2.33 -19.24
CA GLY A 152 -6.17 -0.99 -19.56
C GLY A 152 -7.34 -0.57 -18.67
N ILE A 153 -7.48 0.75 -18.49
CA ILE A 153 -8.56 1.36 -17.68
C ILE A 153 -9.95 1.21 -18.30
N ASP A 154 -10.01 0.80 -19.55
CA ASP A 154 -11.22 0.49 -20.32
C ASP A 154 -11.64 -0.99 -20.21
N THR A 155 -10.98 -1.76 -19.35
CA THR A 155 -11.24 -3.18 -19.12
C THR A 155 -11.49 -3.44 -17.63
N ASN A 156 -12.05 -4.63 -17.32
CA ASN A 156 -12.21 -5.10 -15.93
C ASN A 156 -10.91 -5.70 -15.34
N TYR A 157 -9.80 -5.67 -16.10
CA TYR A 157 -8.49 -6.20 -15.70
C TYR A 157 -7.51 -5.07 -15.45
N THR A 158 -7.75 -4.30 -14.40
CA THR A 158 -6.96 -3.12 -14.01
C THR A 158 -6.85 -3.02 -12.49
N ALA A 159 -5.82 -2.33 -12.00
CA ALA A 159 -5.67 -1.92 -10.60
C ALA A 159 -5.59 -0.39 -10.47
N ALA A 160 -6.03 0.36 -11.49
CA ALA A 160 -5.99 1.81 -11.55
C ALA A 160 -7.18 2.43 -10.80
N THR A 161 -7.15 2.35 -9.47
CA THR A 161 -8.26 2.75 -8.59
C THR A 161 -8.61 4.24 -8.70
N MET A 162 -7.65 5.13 -8.86
CA MET A 162 -7.93 6.58 -9.00
C MET A 162 -8.53 6.95 -10.37
N HIS A 163 -8.39 6.08 -11.37
CA HIS A 163 -9.01 6.25 -12.68
C HIS A 163 -10.39 5.61 -12.78
N CYS A 164 -10.57 4.42 -12.21
CA CYS A 164 -11.75 3.59 -12.41
C CYS A 164 -12.65 3.49 -11.17
N GLY A 165 -12.10 3.78 -9.98
CA GLY A 165 -12.83 3.65 -8.71
C GLY A 165 -13.82 4.79 -8.46
N THR A 166 -14.77 4.51 -7.62
CA THR A 166 -15.76 5.46 -7.11
C THR A 166 -15.61 5.60 -5.60
N GLU A 167 -16.23 6.63 -5.02
CA GLU A 167 -16.19 6.85 -3.58
C GLU A 167 -16.89 5.70 -2.83
N GLY A 168 -16.17 5.08 -1.91
CA GLY A 168 -16.66 3.94 -1.13
C GLY A 168 -15.92 3.76 0.17
N ILE A 169 -16.17 2.63 0.84
CA ILE A 169 -15.53 2.29 2.12
C ILE A 169 -14.83 0.95 1.98
N ILE A 170 -13.54 0.94 2.28
CA ILE A 170 -12.73 -0.28 2.34
C ILE A 170 -11.83 -0.25 3.58
N HIS A 171 -11.76 -1.37 4.32
CA HIS A 171 -10.95 -1.53 5.54
C HIS A 171 -11.11 -0.36 6.54
N GLY A 172 -12.33 0.18 6.67
CA GLY A 172 -12.66 1.27 7.59
C GLY A 172 -12.26 2.68 7.13
N ALA A 173 -11.79 2.84 5.89
CA ALA A 173 -11.50 4.13 5.28
C ALA A 173 -12.52 4.49 4.19
N ARG A 174 -12.97 5.74 4.17
CA ARG A 174 -13.69 6.33 3.04
C ARG A 174 -12.66 6.85 2.04
N THR A 175 -12.69 6.32 0.82
CA THR A 175 -11.71 6.62 -0.23
C THR A 175 -12.27 6.26 -1.61
N LEU A 176 -11.43 6.30 -2.66
CA LEU A 176 -11.78 5.71 -3.95
C LEU A 176 -11.56 4.20 -3.89
N VAL A 177 -12.54 3.46 -4.40
CA VAL A 177 -12.59 1.99 -4.37
C VAL A 177 -13.07 1.48 -5.73
N MET A 178 -12.45 0.41 -6.20
CA MET A 178 -12.96 -0.35 -7.34
C MET A 178 -14.16 -1.16 -6.87
N GLN A 179 -15.34 -0.77 -7.30
CA GLN A 179 -16.62 -1.36 -6.86
C GLN A 179 -17.69 -1.25 -7.92
N THR A 180 -18.65 -2.18 -7.86
CA THR A 180 -19.86 -2.14 -8.68
C THR A 180 -20.79 -1.01 -8.25
N GLU A 181 -21.84 -0.73 -9.03
CA GLU A 181 -22.88 0.24 -8.68
C GLU A 181 -23.59 -0.08 -7.35
N ASP A 182 -23.66 -1.36 -6.98
CA ASP A 182 -24.20 -1.83 -5.70
C ASP A 182 -23.19 -1.78 -4.54
N GLY A 183 -21.98 -1.26 -4.77
CA GLY A 183 -20.94 -1.11 -3.75
C GLY A 183 -20.18 -2.40 -3.41
N GLN A 184 -20.25 -3.42 -4.26
CA GLN A 184 -19.45 -4.64 -4.10
C GLN A 184 -18.03 -4.39 -4.60
N ILE A 185 -17.03 -4.73 -3.78
CA ILE A 185 -15.63 -4.58 -4.13
C ILE A 185 -15.29 -5.47 -5.34
N GLU A 186 -14.75 -4.86 -6.38
CA GLU A 186 -14.20 -5.55 -7.55
C GLU A 186 -12.73 -5.92 -7.31
N GLU A 187 -12.29 -6.99 -7.94
CA GLU A 187 -10.91 -7.45 -7.84
C GLU A 187 -9.99 -6.56 -8.65
N ALA A 188 -8.91 -6.10 -8.03
CA ALA A 188 -7.83 -5.43 -8.75
C ALA A 188 -7.05 -6.46 -9.57
N PHE A 189 -6.55 -6.06 -10.74
CA PHE A 189 -5.77 -6.92 -11.61
C PHE A 189 -4.44 -6.27 -12.02
N THR A 190 -3.34 -6.92 -11.63
CA THR A 190 -1.99 -6.55 -12.04
C THR A 190 -1.03 -7.72 -11.89
N ILE A 191 0.06 -7.72 -12.67
CA ILE A 191 1.19 -8.65 -12.47
C ILE A 191 2.02 -8.30 -11.23
N SER A 192 1.86 -7.09 -10.69
CA SER A 192 2.58 -6.61 -9.52
C SER A 192 1.81 -6.90 -8.24
N ALA A 193 2.21 -7.93 -7.50
CA ALA A 193 1.58 -8.29 -6.22
C ALA A 193 1.57 -7.14 -5.19
N GLY A 194 2.50 -6.20 -5.28
CA GLY A 194 2.57 -5.01 -4.41
C GLY A 194 1.59 -3.89 -4.77
N LEU A 195 0.96 -3.93 -5.95
CA LEU A 195 0.00 -2.94 -6.44
C LEU A 195 -1.41 -3.54 -6.62
N ASP A 196 -1.61 -4.77 -6.18
CA ASP A 196 -2.85 -5.53 -6.30
C ASP A 196 -3.80 -5.21 -5.13
N TYR A 197 -4.40 -4.02 -5.16
CA TYR A 197 -5.30 -3.54 -4.12
C TYR A 197 -6.44 -2.71 -4.74
N PRO A 198 -7.71 -3.03 -4.45
CA PRO A 198 -8.88 -2.41 -5.07
C PRO A 198 -9.27 -1.07 -4.43
N GLY A 199 -8.38 -0.43 -3.72
CA GLY A 199 -8.58 0.86 -3.06
C GLY A 199 -7.32 1.70 -3.11
N ILE A 200 -7.40 2.93 -2.63
CA ILE A 200 -6.28 3.86 -2.53
C ILE A 200 -6.24 4.49 -1.14
N GLY A 201 -5.05 4.84 -0.66
CA GLY A 201 -4.93 5.61 0.58
C GLY A 201 -5.69 6.94 0.50
N PRO A 202 -6.47 7.32 1.53
CA PRO A 202 -7.29 8.55 1.50
C PRO A 202 -6.49 9.81 1.17
N MET A 203 -5.24 9.89 1.61
CA MET A 203 -4.33 10.99 1.31
C MET A 203 -4.12 11.15 -0.21
N HIS A 204 -3.91 10.06 -0.94
CA HIS A 204 -3.69 10.12 -2.40
C HIS A 204 -4.95 10.50 -3.15
N ALA A 205 -6.11 9.99 -2.72
CA ALA A 205 -7.40 10.38 -3.28
C ALA A 205 -7.65 11.90 -3.13
N ASP A 206 -7.35 12.44 -1.95
CA ASP A 206 -7.47 13.87 -1.67
C ASP A 206 -6.47 14.71 -2.51
N LEU A 207 -5.20 14.32 -2.57
CA LEU A 207 -4.19 15.01 -3.37
C LEU A 207 -4.53 15.03 -4.88
N ALA A 208 -5.05 13.94 -5.41
CA ALA A 208 -5.53 13.86 -6.78
C ALA A 208 -6.76 14.75 -7.00
N THR A 209 -7.74 14.71 -6.11
CA THR A 209 -8.96 15.53 -6.19
C THR A 209 -8.65 17.02 -6.14
N ARG A 210 -7.69 17.43 -5.32
CA ARG A 210 -7.23 18.84 -5.23
C ARG A 210 -6.31 19.25 -6.38
N GLY A 211 -5.97 18.34 -7.29
CA GLY A 211 -5.04 18.59 -8.40
C GLY A 211 -3.59 18.78 -7.98
N ARG A 212 -3.22 18.36 -6.76
CA ARG A 212 -1.82 18.43 -6.28
C ARG A 212 -0.95 17.33 -6.87
N SER A 213 -1.53 16.20 -7.20
CA SER A 213 -0.85 15.10 -7.88
C SER A 213 -1.52 14.77 -9.21
N HIS A 214 -0.68 14.41 -10.18
CA HIS A 214 -1.11 13.89 -11.47
C HIS A 214 -1.14 12.36 -11.41
N VAL A 215 -2.21 11.75 -11.87
CA VAL A 215 -2.36 10.29 -11.86
C VAL A 215 -2.12 9.73 -13.24
N LEU A 216 -1.28 8.70 -13.34
CA LEU A 216 -0.92 8.03 -14.58
C LEU A 216 -1.33 6.56 -14.49
N ALA A 217 -2.07 6.08 -15.48
CA ALA A 217 -2.41 4.67 -15.63
C ALA A 217 -1.42 4.00 -16.58
N ILE A 218 -0.59 3.10 -16.08
CA ILE A 218 0.51 2.46 -16.81
C ILE A 218 0.17 1.00 -17.11
N LYS A 219 0.24 0.61 -18.40
CA LYS A 219 0.05 -0.77 -18.88
C LYS A 219 1.33 -1.58 -18.77
#